data_7c30108fe48540cafbb6edd58899cdd6
#
_entry.id   7c30108fe48540cafbb6edd58899cdd6
#
_cell.length_a   1.000
_cell.length_b   1.000
_cell.length_c   1.000
_cell.angle_alpha   90.00
_cell.angle_beta   90.00
_cell.angle_gamma   90.00
#
_symmetry.space_group_name_H-M   'P 1'
#
loop_
_entity.id
_entity.type
_entity.pdbx_description
1 polymer ?
#
loop_
_entity_poly.entity_id
_entity_poly.type
_entity_poly.pdbx_seq_one_letter_code
_entity_poly.pdbx_strand_id
1 'polypeptide(L)'
;FFAPASWVSDKSYILSPGSANNTAQAIIVDGTPIFPPEGEIAYTTVSIKREVTLWQWIRAKQDETKQLISPSVIDGGRTINETRKVTQFQMEQSQSTAALVALNFLGYEIIPEIEGAFVIQLVEGSPAEASLQLGDLIVEVNNEEVRSPEDLGNLIQAKEPGDMVEITFLRSPSAFGGSGADDNAVSITEQLALAE
;
A
#
# COMPACT_ATOMS: atom_id res chain seq x y z
N PHE A 1 -28.34 1.71 -28.22
CA PHE A 1 -27.00 1.80 -28.81
C PHE A 1 -26.02 2.14 -27.69
N PHE A 2 -25.33 1.14 -27.15
CA PHE A 2 -24.27 1.34 -26.18
C PHE A 2 -22.96 1.38 -26.98
N ALA A 3 -22.42 2.58 -27.19
CA ALA A 3 -21.08 2.69 -27.75
C ALA A 3 -20.07 2.19 -26.67
N PRO A 4 -19.17 1.25 -27.00
CA PRO A 4 -18.17 0.78 -26.07
C PRO A 4 -17.21 1.91 -25.69
N ALA A 5 -16.69 1.88 -24.45
CA ALA A 5 -15.76 2.87 -23.91
C ALA A 5 -14.43 2.99 -24.70
N SER A 6 -14.14 2.05 -25.59
CA SER A 6 -12.98 2.08 -26.50
C SER A 6 -12.95 3.28 -27.46
N TRP A 7 -14.03 4.06 -27.55
CA TRP A 7 -14.11 5.28 -28.36
C TRP A 7 -13.72 6.54 -27.59
N VAL A 8 -13.56 6.43 -26.28
CA VAL A 8 -12.99 7.50 -25.46
C VAL A 8 -11.51 7.19 -25.32
N SER A 9 -10.66 8.01 -25.88
CA SER A 9 -9.21 7.83 -25.90
C SER A 9 -8.55 7.88 -24.49
N ASP A 10 -9.30 8.22 -23.45
CA ASP A 10 -8.88 8.23 -22.05
C ASP A 10 -9.58 7.11 -21.30
N LYS A 11 -8.81 6.09 -20.90
CA LYS A 11 -9.24 5.09 -19.93
C LYS A 11 -9.30 5.76 -18.55
N SER A 12 -10.37 6.53 -18.29
CA SER A 12 -10.55 7.19 -17.00
C SER A 12 -11.43 6.35 -16.08
N TYR A 13 -11.07 6.27 -14.79
CA TYR A 13 -11.95 5.76 -13.76
C TYR A 13 -12.85 6.89 -13.25
N ILE A 14 -14.05 6.53 -12.77
CA ILE A 14 -14.94 7.48 -12.10
C ILE A 14 -14.84 7.21 -10.59
N LEU A 15 -14.38 8.20 -9.85
CA LEU A 15 -14.50 8.26 -8.41
C LEU A 15 -15.83 8.93 -8.05
N SER A 16 -16.53 8.36 -7.09
CA SER A 16 -17.73 8.95 -6.50
C SER A 16 -17.75 8.73 -4.99
N PRO A 17 -18.40 9.63 -4.22
CA PRO A 17 -18.61 9.39 -2.80
C PRO A 17 -19.29 8.04 -2.57
N GLY A 18 -18.80 7.30 -1.58
CA GLY A 18 -19.42 6.09 -1.09
C GLY A 18 -20.30 6.34 0.13
N SER A 19 -20.50 5.31 0.94
CA SER A 19 -21.24 5.40 2.20
C SER A 19 -20.36 5.88 3.35
N ALA A 20 -20.97 6.55 4.33
CA ALA A 20 -20.39 6.73 5.66
C ALA A 20 -20.94 5.60 6.55
N ASN A 21 -20.04 4.87 7.19
CA ASN A 21 -20.41 3.72 8.04
C ASN A 21 -19.84 3.93 9.43
N ASN A 22 -20.62 3.58 10.45
CA ASN A 22 -20.17 3.68 11.84
C ASN A 22 -19.09 2.64 12.12
N THR A 23 -17.95 3.09 12.61
CA THR A 23 -16.79 2.24 12.93
C THR A 23 -17.11 1.23 14.02
N ALA A 24 -17.98 1.58 14.99
CA ALA A 24 -18.36 0.68 16.07
C ALA A 24 -19.05 -0.61 15.59
N GLN A 25 -19.70 -0.56 14.43
CA GLN A 25 -20.35 -1.75 13.83
C GLN A 25 -19.34 -2.74 13.20
N ALA A 26 -18.13 -2.26 12.89
CA ALA A 26 -17.07 -3.09 12.33
C ALA A 26 -16.19 -3.75 13.41
N ILE A 27 -16.34 -3.32 14.68
CA ILE A 27 -15.56 -3.85 15.80
C ILE A 27 -16.40 -4.90 16.52
N ILE A 28 -15.93 -6.14 16.50
CA ILE A 28 -16.56 -7.26 17.20
C ILE A 28 -15.63 -7.62 18.37
N VAL A 29 -16.16 -7.59 19.60
CA VAL A 29 -15.41 -7.99 20.79
C VAL A 29 -16.15 -9.17 21.41
N ASP A 30 -15.51 -10.35 21.38
CA ASP A 30 -16.06 -11.56 21.99
C ASP A 30 -15.73 -11.64 23.48
N GLY A 31 -16.71 -12.03 24.27
CA GLY A 31 -16.53 -12.40 25.68
C GLY A 31 -16.39 -11.25 26.68
N THR A 32 -16.49 -9.99 26.24
CA THR A 32 -16.36 -8.83 27.13
C THR A 32 -17.55 -7.86 26.93
N PRO A 33 -18.09 -7.26 28.01
CA PRO A 33 -19.13 -6.24 27.88
C PRO A 33 -18.62 -5.04 27.09
N ILE A 34 -19.33 -4.64 26.04
CA ILE A 34 -19.04 -3.43 25.28
C ILE A 34 -19.80 -2.26 25.91
N PHE A 35 -19.10 -1.20 26.21
CA PHE A 35 -19.70 0.05 26.67
C PHE A 35 -20.03 0.90 25.44
N PRO A 36 -21.28 1.42 25.30
CA PRO A 36 -21.61 2.29 24.19
C PRO A 36 -20.79 3.57 24.27
N PRO A 37 -20.10 3.99 23.19
CA PRO A 37 -19.32 5.21 23.18
C PRO A 37 -20.24 6.43 23.26
N GLU A 38 -19.78 7.50 23.93
CA GLU A 38 -20.47 8.81 23.97
C GLU A 38 -20.22 9.62 22.68
N GLY A 39 -20.31 9.00 21.53
CA GLY A 39 -20.07 9.65 20.26
C GLY A 39 -20.03 8.65 19.13
N GLU A 40 -19.87 9.14 17.91
CA GLU A 40 -19.84 8.32 16.71
C GLU A 40 -18.62 8.66 15.88
N ILE A 41 -17.84 7.64 15.54
CA ILE A 41 -16.77 7.73 14.55
C ILE A 41 -17.25 6.99 13.31
N ALA A 42 -17.29 7.70 12.18
CA ALA A 42 -17.64 7.11 10.90
C ALA A 42 -16.44 7.11 9.96
N TYR A 43 -16.25 5.99 9.26
CA TYR A 43 -15.37 5.93 8.11
C TYR A 43 -16.16 6.15 6.83
N THR A 44 -15.57 6.91 5.92
CA THR A 44 -16.15 7.18 4.59
C THR A 44 -15.49 6.29 3.56
N THR A 45 -16.29 5.83 2.59
CA THR A 45 -15.80 5.04 1.47
C THR A 45 -15.81 5.84 0.18
N VAL A 46 -15.00 5.42 -0.78
CA VAL A 46 -14.98 5.96 -2.14
C VAL A 46 -15.31 4.82 -3.09
N SER A 47 -16.24 5.06 -3.99
CA SER A 47 -16.59 4.10 -5.04
C SER A 47 -15.79 4.39 -6.30
N ILE A 48 -15.06 3.38 -6.78
CA ILE A 48 -14.25 3.47 -8.00
C ILE A 48 -14.90 2.61 -9.08
N LYS A 49 -15.37 3.27 -10.14
CA LYS A 49 -15.88 2.57 -11.32
C LYS A 49 -14.80 2.50 -12.40
N ARG A 50 -14.30 1.29 -12.66
CA ARG A 50 -13.21 1.03 -13.60
C ARG A 50 -13.68 0.92 -15.05
N GLU A 51 -14.85 0.33 -15.26
CA GLU A 51 -15.44 0.23 -16.58
C GLU A 51 -16.45 1.37 -16.81
N VAL A 52 -16.04 2.36 -17.58
CA VAL A 52 -16.81 3.58 -17.81
C VAL A 52 -17.32 3.59 -19.24
N THR A 53 -18.64 3.72 -19.42
CA THR A 53 -19.24 3.95 -20.73
C THR A 53 -19.20 5.43 -21.11
N LEU A 54 -19.29 5.76 -22.41
CA LEU A 54 -19.28 7.14 -22.89
C LEU A 54 -20.33 8.01 -22.19
N TRP A 55 -21.54 7.50 -21.99
CA TRP A 55 -22.61 8.22 -21.27
C TRP A 55 -22.29 8.47 -19.81
N GLN A 56 -21.66 7.53 -19.15
CA GLN A 56 -21.24 7.69 -17.77
C GLN A 56 -20.11 8.72 -17.65
N TRP A 57 -19.19 8.73 -18.61
CA TRP A 57 -18.12 9.72 -18.66
C TRP A 57 -18.67 11.15 -18.84
N ILE A 58 -19.62 11.35 -19.81
CA ILE A 58 -20.27 12.65 -20.03
C ILE A 58 -21.00 13.11 -18.76
N ARG A 59 -21.74 12.20 -18.11
CA ARG A 59 -22.44 12.52 -16.87
C ARG A 59 -21.48 12.83 -15.72
N ALA A 60 -20.36 12.12 -15.60
CA ALA A 60 -19.37 12.38 -14.58
C ALA A 60 -18.72 13.76 -14.73
N LYS A 61 -18.55 14.25 -15.97
CA LYS A 61 -18.06 15.62 -16.22
C LYS A 61 -19.02 16.72 -15.78
N GLN A 62 -20.30 16.42 -15.68
CA GLN A 62 -21.33 17.40 -15.29
C GLN A 62 -21.69 17.32 -13.81
N ASP A 63 -21.17 16.32 -13.10
CA ASP A 63 -21.48 16.03 -11.71
C ASP A 63 -20.27 16.39 -10.85
N GLU A 64 -20.37 17.51 -10.12
CA GLU A 64 -19.29 18.03 -9.25
C GLU A 64 -18.89 17.05 -8.12
N THR A 65 -19.73 16.08 -7.80
CA THR A 65 -19.43 15.05 -6.79
C THR A 65 -18.56 13.94 -7.34
N LYS A 66 -18.34 13.86 -8.65
CA LYS A 66 -17.57 12.82 -9.32
C LYS A 66 -16.27 13.37 -9.89
N GLN A 67 -15.24 12.56 -9.81
CA GLN A 67 -13.93 12.88 -10.38
C GLN A 67 -13.55 11.83 -11.41
N LEU A 68 -13.01 12.30 -12.53
CA LEU A 68 -12.37 11.46 -13.55
C LEU A 68 -10.89 11.39 -13.23
N ILE A 69 -10.38 10.19 -12.97
CA ILE A 69 -8.99 9.96 -12.58
C ILE A 69 -8.36 8.95 -13.52
N SER A 70 -7.09 9.16 -13.86
CA SER A 70 -6.33 8.21 -14.65
C SER A 70 -6.12 6.89 -13.87
N PRO A 71 -6.23 5.72 -14.53
CA PRO A 71 -5.90 4.44 -13.93
C PRO A 71 -4.53 4.41 -13.25
N SER A 72 -3.52 5.05 -13.83
CA SER A 72 -2.17 5.13 -13.28
C SER A 72 -2.09 5.79 -11.90
N VAL A 73 -2.99 6.72 -11.61
CA VAL A 73 -3.05 7.38 -10.29
C VAL A 73 -3.59 6.43 -9.21
N ILE A 74 -4.55 5.58 -9.58
CA ILE A 74 -5.18 4.63 -8.63
C ILE A 74 -4.36 3.35 -8.52
N ASP A 75 -3.99 2.78 -9.64
CA ASP A 75 -3.36 1.46 -9.67
C ASP A 75 -1.81 1.58 -9.59
N GLY A 76 -1.23 2.77 -9.82
CA GLY A 76 0.21 3.01 -9.77
C GLY A 76 1.01 2.15 -10.75
N GLY A 77 0.42 1.81 -11.90
CA GLY A 77 1.00 0.88 -12.87
C GLY A 77 0.84 -0.61 -12.52
N ARG A 78 0.30 -0.92 -11.34
CA ARG A 78 0.11 -2.30 -10.85
C ARG A 78 -1.07 -3.00 -11.51
N THR A 79 -0.97 -4.31 -11.62
CA THR A 79 -2.10 -5.16 -12.01
C THR A 79 -3.15 -5.22 -10.87
N ILE A 80 -4.36 -5.65 -11.19
CA ILE A 80 -5.45 -5.82 -10.20
C ILE A 80 -5.03 -6.80 -9.09
N ASN A 81 -4.28 -7.85 -9.42
CA ASN A 81 -3.82 -8.84 -8.45
C ASN A 81 -2.75 -8.25 -7.51
N GLU A 82 -1.82 -7.49 -8.04
CA GLU A 82 -0.80 -6.78 -7.25
C GLU A 82 -1.44 -5.74 -6.33
N THR A 83 -2.36 -4.94 -6.86
CA THR A 83 -3.12 -3.97 -6.05
C THR A 83 -3.85 -4.66 -4.89
N ARG A 84 -4.46 -5.83 -5.13
CA ARG A 84 -5.13 -6.60 -4.07
C ARG A 84 -4.16 -7.07 -3.00
N LYS A 85 -2.99 -7.61 -3.39
CA LYS A 85 -1.96 -8.07 -2.44
C LYS A 85 -1.43 -6.92 -1.58
N VAL A 86 -1.11 -5.77 -2.21
CA VAL A 86 -0.65 -4.58 -1.49
C VAL A 86 -1.72 -4.08 -0.51
N THR A 87 -2.98 -4.02 -0.93
CA THR A 87 -4.08 -3.58 -0.06
C THR A 87 -4.30 -4.53 1.12
N GLN A 88 -4.20 -5.83 0.90
CA GLN A 88 -4.28 -6.82 1.97
C GLN A 88 -3.13 -6.66 2.95
N PHE A 89 -1.90 -6.55 2.48
CA PHE A 89 -0.73 -6.30 3.32
C PHE A 89 -0.87 -5.02 4.14
N GLN A 90 -1.30 -3.91 3.53
CA GLN A 90 -1.53 -2.65 4.24
C GLN A 90 -2.61 -2.78 5.34
N MET A 91 -3.65 -3.59 5.11
CA MET A 91 -4.67 -3.87 6.12
C MET A 91 -4.08 -4.69 7.28
N GLU A 92 -3.30 -5.72 7.00
CA GLU A 92 -2.63 -6.54 8.01
C GLU A 92 -1.68 -5.68 8.88
N GLN A 93 -0.90 -4.79 8.25
CA GLN A 93 -0.05 -3.84 8.95
C GLN A 93 -0.85 -2.86 9.83
N SER A 94 -1.98 -2.37 9.33
CA SER A 94 -2.86 -1.48 10.09
C SER A 94 -3.45 -2.18 11.31
N GLN A 95 -3.86 -3.43 11.18
CA GLN A 95 -4.37 -4.24 12.30
C GLN A 95 -3.29 -4.52 13.34
N SER A 96 -2.09 -4.87 12.90
CA SER A 96 -0.93 -5.10 13.80
C SER A 96 -0.56 -3.83 14.56
N THR A 97 -0.52 -2.69 13.86
CA THR A 97 -0.25 -1.39 14.48
C THR A 97 -1.32 -1.02 15.51
N ALA A 98 -2.59 -1.23 15.19
CA ALA A 98 -3.69 -0.97 16.12
C ALA A 98 -3.62 -1.84 17.37
N ALA A 99 -3.29 -3.12 17.22
CA ALA A 99 -3.08 -4.04 18.34
C ALA A 99 -1.90 -3.61 19.22
N LEU A 100 -0.77 -3.23 18.59
CA LEU A 100 0.41 -2.72 19.28
C LEU A 100 0.10 -1.48 20.13
N VAL A 101 -0.59 -0.49 19.52
CA VAL A 101 -0.99 0.74 20.22
C VAL A 101 -1.91 0.43 21.40
N ALA A 102 -2.88 -0.47 21.20
CA ALA A 102 -3.80 -0.87 22.28
C ALA A 102 -3.08 -1.58 23.43
N LEU A 103 -2.16 -2.49 23.14
CA LEU A 103 -1.38 -3.20 24.14
C LEU A 103 -0.43 -2.28 24.90
N ASN A 104 0.25 -1.36 24.20
CA ASN A 104 1.08 -0.34 24.86
C ASN A 104 0.25 0.58 25.77
N PHE A 105 -0.96 0.96 25.35
CA PHE A 105 -1.88 1.72 26.19
C PHE A 105 -2.29 0.98 27.47
N LEU A 106 -2.38 -0.35 27.40
CA LEU A 106 -2.65 -1.21 28.55
C LEU A 106 -1.42 -1.48 29.45
N GLY A 107 -0.26 -0.90 29.10
CA GLY A 107 0.98 -1.01 29.87
C GLY A 107 1.87 -2.22 29.52
N TYR A 108 1.58 -2.91 28.42
CA TYR A 108 2.49 -3.92 27.89
C TYR A 108 3.58 -3.23 27.07
N GLU A 109 4.83 -3.41 27.43
CA GLU A 109 5.97 -2.96 26.63
C GLU A 109 6.20 -3.97 25.48
N ILE A 110 5.56 -3.73 24.35
CA ILE A 110 5.76 -4.51 23.14
C ILE A 110 6.62 -3.68 22.21
N ILE A 111 7.82 -4.16 21.95
CA ILE A 111 8.70 -3.62 20.92
C ILE A 111 8.37 -4.37 19.63
N PRO A 112 7.88 -3.69 18.58
CA PRO A 112 7.67 -4.37 17.30
C PRO A 112 9.03 -4.84 16.79
N GLU A 113 9.11 -6.09 16.42
CA GLU A 113 10.24 -6.61 15.66
C GLU A 113 10.07 -6.09 14.24
N ILE A 114 10.69 -4.94 13.96
CA ILE A 114 10.64 -4.33 12.62
C ILE A 114 11.83 -4.89 11.87
N GLU A 115 11.55 -5.56 10.79
CA GLU A 115 12.52 -6.41 10.10
C GLU A 115 13.03 -5.80 8.80
N GLY A 116 12.62 -4.56 8.45
CA GLY A 116 13.04 -3.92 7.20
C GLY A 116 11.97 -3.03 6.57
N ALA A 117 12.14 -2.77 5.28
CA ALA A 117 11.21 -1.96 4.49
C ALA A 117 10.66 -2.75 3.29
N PHE A 118 9.35 -2.99 3.26
CA PHE A 118 8.71 -3.68 2.15
C PHE A 118 8.58 -2.82 0.90
N VAL A 119 8.91 -3.39 -0.26
CA VAL A 119 8.66 -2.77 -1.56
C VAL A 119 7.19 -2.90 -1.91
N ILE A 120 6.44 -1.82 -1.77
CA ILE A 120 4.99 -1.77 -2.06
C ILE A 120 4.66 -1.15 -3.41
N GLN A 121 5.61 -0.46 -4.03
CA GLN A 121 5.48 0.14 -5.35
C GLN A 121 6.84 0.29 -6.01
N LEU A 122 6.89 0.08 -7.32
CA LEU A 122 8.03 0.38 -8.17
C LEU A 122 7.60 1.45 -9.19
N VAL A 123 8.50 2.38 -9.47
CA VAL A 123 8.27 3.41 -10.49
C VAL A 123 8.77 2.86 -11.82
N GLU A 124 7.89 2.87 -12.82
CA GLU A 124 8.21 2.38 -14.17
C GLU A 124 9.44 3.12 -14.74
N GLY A 125 10.40 2.35 -15.24
CA GLY A 125 11.66 2.89 -15.76
C GLY A 125 12.69 3.27 -14.70
N SER A 126 12.41 3.07 -13.40
CA SER A 126 13.41 3.28 -12.37
C SER A 126 14.45 2.16 -12.36
N PRO A 127 15.72 2.45 -11.94
CA PRO A 127 16.73 1.41 -11.80
C PRO A 127 16.32 0.27 -10.86
N ALA A 128 15.51 0.57 -9.85
CA ALA A 128 15.00 -0.41 -8.88
C ALA A 128 14.08 -1.45 -9.53
N GLU A 129 13.34 -1.10 -10.60
CA GLU A 129 12.43 -2.01 -11.30
C GLU A 129 13.15 -3.22 -11.93
N ALA A 130 14.43 -3.06 -12.28
CA ALA A 130 15.20 -4.14 -12.89
C ALA A 130 15.57 -5.26 -11.88
N SER A 131 15.66 -4.94 -10.60
CA SER A 131 16.19 -5.83 -9.55
C SER A 131 15.18 -6.18 -8.47
N LEU A 132 14.36 -5.21 -8.06
CA LEU A 132 13.37 -5.40 -6.99
C LEU A 132 12.00 -5.83 -7.53
N GLN A 133 11.26 -6.49 -6.67
CA GLN A 133 9.88 -6.90 -6.94
C GLN A 133 8.95 -6.44 -5.80
N LEU A 134 7.66 -6.35 -6.09
CA LEU A 134 6.66 -6.09 -5.06
C LEU A 134 6.68 -7.19 -4.01
N GLY A 135 6.80 -6.80 -2.74
CA GLY A 135 6.86 -7.70 -1.61
C GLY A 135 8.27 -8.08 -1.18
N ASP A 136 9.32 -7.61 -1.86
CA ASP A 136 10.70 -7.73 -1.35
C ASP A 136 10.83 -6.93 -0.05
N LEU A 137 11.53 -7.47 0.93
CA LEU A 137 11.82 -6.84 2.21
C LEU A 137 13.29 -6.39 2.22
N ILE A 138 13.52 -5.08 2.14
CA ILE A 138 14.87 -4.50 2.21
C ILE A 138 15.33 -4.51 3.65
N VAL A 139 16.47 -5.15 3.92
CA VAL A 139 17.04 -5.33 5.26
C VAL A 139 18.39 -4.63 5.46
N GLU A 140 19.11 -4.30 4.38
CA GLU A 140 20.39 -3.58 4.45
C GLU A 140 20.59 -2.66 3.25
N VAL A 141 21.27 -1.54 3.48
CA VAL A 141 21.78 -0.64 2.44
C VAL A 141 23.23 -0.33 2.77
N ASN A 142 24.17 -0.65 1.87
CA ASN A 142 25.63 -0.45 2.05
C ASN A 142 26.15 -1.03 3.38
N ASN A 143 25.70 -2.23 3.76
CA ASN A 143 26.02 -2.91 5.03
C ASN A 143 25.46 -2.19 6.29
N GLU A 144 24.56 -1.22 6.14
CA GLU A 144 23.83 -0.61 7.24
C GLU A 144 22.44 -1.24 7.34
N GLU A 145 22.09 -1.70 8.54
CA GLU A 145 20.81 -2.39 8.79
C GLU A 145 19.63 -1.44 8.61
N VAL A 146 18.63 -1.90 7.88
CA VAL A 146 17.34 -1.22 7.68
C VAL A 146 16.30 -1.91 8.57
N ARG A 147 15.82 -1.23 9.60
CA ARG A 147 14.79 -1.75 10.52
C ARG A 147 13.40 -1.20 10.22
N SER A 148 13.34 -0.10 9.48
CA SER A 148 12.08 0.58 9.17
C SER A 148 12.14 1.26 7.80
N PRO A 149 10.98 1.60 7.20
CA PRO A 149 10.93 2.44 6.01
C PRO A 149 11.58 3.82 6.21
N GLU A 150 11.57 4.34 7.45
CA GLU A 150 12.22 5.61 7.79
C GLU A 150 13.74 5.49 7.73
N ASP A 151 14.31 4.39 8.26
CA ASP A 151 15.75 4.12 8.16
C ASP A 151 16.19 4.05 6.71
N LEU A 152 15.45 3.29 5.88
CA LEU A 152 15.71 3.23 4.44
C LEU A 152 15.68 4.63 3.82
N GLY A 153 14.65 5.42 4.13
CA GLY A 153 14.52 6.79 3.64
C GLY A 153 15.73 7.66 4.00
N ASN A 154 16.19 7.59 5.25
CA ASN A 154 17.35 8.36 5.73
C ASN A 154 18.64 7.93 5.04
N LEU A 155 18.88 6.62 4.87
CA LEU A 155 20.07 6.09 4.21
C LEU A 155 20.13 6.47 2.73
N ILE A 156 19.00 6.46 2.04
CA ILE A 156 18.91 6.85 0.62
C ILE A 156 19.02 8.38 0.45
N GLN A 157 18.36 9.18 1.29
CA GLN A 157 18.42 10.65 1.22
C GLN A 157 19.82 11.21 1.53
N ALA A 158 20.66 10.46 2.22
CA ALA A 158 22.06 10.85 2.48
C ALA A 158 22.97 10.68 1.26
N LYS A 159 22.47 10.17 0.15
CA LYS A 159 23.21 9.93 -1.09
C LYS A 159 22.80 10.92 -2.17
N GLU A 160 23.60 11.03 -3.22
CA GLU A 160 23.29 11.86 -4.38
C GLU A 160 22.61 11.02 -5.49
N PRO A 161 21.73 11.63 -6.30
CA PRO A 161 21.19 10.96 -7.49
C PRO A 161 22.33 10.44 -8.39
N GLY A 162 22.22 9.21 -8.86
CA GLY A 162 23.22 8.51 -9.66
C GLY A 162 24.26 7.73 -8.86
N ASP A 163 24.28 7.87 -7.52
CA ASP A 163 25.14 7.04 -6.68
C ASP A 163 24.75 5.56 -6.77
N MET A 164 25.76 4.70 -6.72
CA MET A 164 25.54 3.25 -6.62
C MET A 164 25.39 2.86 -5.15
N VAL A 165 24.32 2.18 -4.84
CA VAL A 165 24.05 1.63 -3.52
C VAL A 165 23.92 0.11 -3.61
N GLU A 166 24.50 -0.58 -2.63
CA GLU A 166 24.31 -2.01 -2.46
C GLU A 166 23.10 -2.22 -1.56
N ILE A 167 22.11 -2.98 -2.05
CA ILE A 167 20.89 -3.26 -1.32
C ILE A 167 20.77 -4.77 -1.10
N THR A 168 20.62 -5.18 0.16
CA THR A 168 20.29 -6.56 0.53
C THR A 168 18.81 -6.65 0.87
N PHE A 169 18.11 -7.57 0.23
CA PHE A 169 16.68 -7.78 0.43
C PHE A 169 16.33 -9.26 0.51
N LEU A 170 15.25 -9.55 1.20
CA LEU A 170 14.67 -10.88 1.31
C LEU A 170 13.50 -11.00 0.34
N ARG A 171 13.54 -12.00 -0.54
CA ARG A 171 12.45 -12.31 -1.47
C ARG A 171 11.75 -13.58 -1.04
N SER A 172 10.47 -13.48 -0.68
CA SER A 172 9.62 -14.61 -0.35
C SER A 172 8.86 -15.12 -1.58
N PRO A 173 8.63 -16.43 -1.72
CA PRO A 173 7.75 -17.00 -2.74
C PRO A 173 6.32 -16.45 -2.71
N SER A 174 5.83 -16.10 -1.53
CA SER A 174 4.59 -15.35 -1.34
C SER A 174 4.95 -13.89 -1.15
N ALA A 175 4.74 -13.05 -2.18
CA ALA A 175 4.90 -11.61 -2.04
C ALA A 175 4.14 -11.16 -0.79
N PHE A 176 4.81 -10.41 0.10
CA PHE A 176 4.30 -10.02 1.41
C PHE A 176 3.99 -11.23 2.33
N GLY A 177 4.86 -12.24 2.36
CA GLY A 177 4.82 -13.34 3.35
C GLY A 177 4.69 -12.75 4.75
N GLY A 178 3.73 -13.25 5.54
CA GLY A 178 3.23 -12.68 6.78
C GLY A 178 4.31 -12.19 7.75
N SER A 179 3.91 -11.44 8.75
CA SER A 179 4.75 -10.79 9.76
C SER A 179 5.78 -11.76 10.38
N GLY A 180 6.97 -11.77 9.83
CA GLY A 180 8.07 -12.66 10.21
C GLY A 180 8.78 -13.15 8.97
N ALA A 181 10.09 -13.27 9.03
CA ALA A 181 10.87 -13.83 7.95
C ALA A 181 10.26 -15.19 7.56
N ASP A 182 9.74 -15.28 6.34
CA ASP A 182 9.29 -16.55 5.78
C ASP A 182 10.52 -17.46 5.75
N ASP A 183 10.45 -18.64 6.41
CA ASP A 183 11.55 -19.61 6.46
C ASP A 183 12.08 -19.99 5.06
N ASN A 184 11.35 -19.65 4.01
CA ASN A 184 11.71 -19.87 2.61
C ASN A 184 12.16 -18.59 1.88
N ALA A 185 12.35 -17.47 2.56
CA ALA A 185 12.83 -16.24 1.94
C ALA A 185 14.30 -16.39 1.51
N VAL A 186 14.60 -15.91 0.32
CA VAL A 186 15.97 -15.91 -0.24
C VAL A 186 16.57 -14.54 -0.07
N SER A 187 17.74 -14.46 0.58
CA SER A 187 18.52 -13.23 0.65
C SER A 187 19.24 -12.98 -0.67
N ILE A 188 19.07 -11.77 -1.20
CA ILE A 188 19.66 -11.32 -2.46
C ILE A 188 20.33 -9.97 -2.21
N THR A 189 21.58 -9.81 -2.71
CA THR A 189 22.28 -8.54 -2.65
C THR A 189 22.55 -8.05 -4.06
N GLU A 190 22.16 -6.82 -4.38
CA GLU A 190 22.35 -6.21 -5.69
C GLU A 190 22.80 -4.76 -5.58
N GLN A 191 23.49 -4.28 -6.61
CA GLN A 191 23.88 -2.88 -6.73
C GLN A 191 22.90 -2.14 -7.64
N LEU A 192 22.35 -1.06 -7.13
CA LEU A 192 21.39 -0.22 -7.82
C LEU A 192 21.91 1.22 -7.93
N ALA A 193 21.72 1.86 -9.09
CA ALA A 193 21.90 3.31 -9.20
C ALA A 193 20.66 4.02 -8.62
N LEU A 194 20.87 5.09 -7.86
CA LEU A 194 19.77 5.93 -7.41
C LEU A 194 19.21 6.73 -8.59
N ALA A 195 17.89 6.82 -8.68
CA ALA A 195 17.23 7.61 -9.72
C ALA A 195 17.51 9.12 -9.54
N GLU A 196 17.57 9.84 -10.69
CA GLU A 196 17.66 11.31 -10.71
C GLU A 196 16.37 11.98 -10.23
#